data_261b6da56a314ec1c5b8601fbb330e00
#
_entry.id   261b6da56a314ec1c5b8601fbb330e00
#
_cell.length_a   1.000
_cell.length_b   1.000
_cell.length_c   1.000
_cell.angle_alpha   90.00
_cell.angle_beta   90.00
_cell.angle_gamma   90.00
#
_symmetry.space_group_name_H-M   'P 1'
#
loop_
_entity.id
_entity.type
_entity.pdbx_description
1 polymer ?
#
loop_
_entity_poly.entity_id
_entity_poly.type
_entity_poly.pdbx_seq_one_letter_code
_entity_poly.pdbx_strand_id
1 'polypeptide(L)'
;MKLLTLCSAIGLTVALDCRPEGPVLPKPANLGDAASFRHAAVGLAHTFDAMSAGKVDVPWPVENVSFSVAVVSADQEDGTPLWQYHHRANANVNGTEKVDADSQYLVGSISKMITSYILLVAGMELDVPVTKYLPRLNSSKEMEWDSITLRMLASQTAGVPTNYGFSDYYFLKDVYLALGFPPIDDSEYPPCGVIGLNEGCTAQQLETGLRDSYPVIAPGSRPAYSNAAFALIALAVEAHTGMNYTQQVEELLSKPFGLTATRPSPGNDSKAVIPPGQSSWGADYGINAPQGGLVSSIADLSKLAHAILSRTAALSPAQTRQWLKPSSYAGSMSSSVGMPWEIRRYANLTVDNPHPVTVYSKGGGAQQYRSQFSLVDEYGLGIVVLTAGDMHALTYIYDAVLSVLVSAADKVTRKHAKAEYARQFSNRGSQTPNSTVMVEFTLDDDSLILSAMSRGSSDILEGWIKVFSESLGMFGPKISGTVRLFPTELNEKVTLDGEVVTKEVWRLWPDLVAPTAVDLPGSGLANGDCLGWTLGDWIHYGGEPLDRVIFYRKGSHVASFEVPFLRSGMMKVSS
;
A
#
# COMPACT_ATOMS: atom_id res chain seq x y z
N MET A 1 19.67 59.36 -20.58
CA MET A 1 18.45 58.73 -21.07
C MET A 1 18.50 57.24 -20.64
N LYS A 2 17.91 56.89 -19.50
CA LYS A 2 17.78 55.51 -19.02
C LYS A 2 16.40 55.05 -19.34
N LEU A 3 16.27 54.08 -20.23
CA LEU A 3 15.02 53.37 -20.45
C LEU A 3 14.73 52.48 -19.23
N LEU A 4 13.72 52.80 -18.48
CA LEU A 4 13.11 51.89 -17.52
C LEU A 4 12.18 50.94 -18.31
N THR A 5 12.61 49.68 -18.43
CA THR A 5 11.74 48.61 -18.91
C THR A 5 10.84 48.18 -17.73
N LEU A 6 9.56 48.50 -17.80
CA LEU A 6 8.54 47.94 -16.90
C LEU A 6 8.35 46.48 -17.27
N CYS A 7 8.94 45.57 -16.54
CA CYS A 7 8.49 44.18 -16.52
C CYS A 7 7.22 44.09 -15.66
N SER A 8 6.07 43.99 -16.30
CA SER A 8 4.84 43.58 -15.64
C SER A 8 5.01 42.11 -15.23
N ALA A 9 5.33 41.88 -13.97
CA ALA A 9 5.25 40.55 -13.38
C ALA A 9 3.76 40.17 -13.31
N ILE A 10 3.31 39.37 -14.27
CA ILE A 10 2.07 38.59 -14.13
C ILE A 10 2.38 37.60 -12.99
N GLY A 11 1.88 37.91 -11.79
CA GLY A 11 1.93 36.98 -10.67
C GLY A 11 1.09 35.75 -11.03
N LEU A 12 1.72 34.71 -11.50
CA LEU A 12 1.13 33.38 -11.50
C LEU A 12 0.86 33.03 -10.03
N THR A 13 -0.40 33.07 -9.61
CA THR A 13 -0.83 32.48 -8.34
C THR A 13 -0.66 30.98 -8.46
N VAL A 14 0.41 30.46 -7.88
CA VAL A 14 0.64 29.01 -7.77
C VAL A 14 -0.38 28.51 -6.74
N ALA A 15 -1.30 27.65 -7.18
CA ALA A 15 -2.16 26.92 -6.24
C ALA A 15 -1.28 25.97 -5.41
N LEU A 16 -1.53 25.90 -4.10
CA LEU A 16 -0.93 24.87 -3.27
C LEU A 16 -1.57 23.54 -3.68
N ASP A 17 -0.75 22.54 -4.00
CA ASP A 17 -1.22 21.16 -4.16
C ASP A 17 -1.63 20.62 -2.79
N CYS A 18 -2.87 20.93 -2.40
CA CYS A 18 -3.43 20.70 -1.06
C CYS A 18 -4.67 19.81 -1.13
N ARG A 19 -4.60 18.77 -1.95
CA ARG A 19 -5.67 17.75 -2.05
C ARG A 19 -5.69 16.84 -0.82
N PRO A 20 -6.83 16.17 -0.51
CA PRO A 20 -6.88 15.15 0.53
C PRO A 20 -5.97 13.98 0.19
N GLU A 21 -5.47 13.29 1.22
CA GLU A 21 -4.76 12.01 1.03
C GLU A 21 -5.77 10.94 0.61
N GLY A 22 -5.38 10.11 -0.36
CA GLY A 22 -6.23 9.03 -0.88
C GLY A 22 -6.56 9.19 -2.37
N PRO A 23 -7.60 8.50 -2.85
CA PRO A 23 -7.97 8.52 -4.25
C PRO A 23 -8.34 9.92 -4.76
N VAL A 24 -7.76 10.29 -5.89
CA VAL A 24 -8.07 11.56 -6.59
C VAL A 24 -9.34 11.41 -7.42
N LEU A 25 -9.53 10.24 -8.00
CA LEU A 25 -10.67 9.88 -8.86
C LEU A 25 -11.31 8.58 -8.34
N PRO A 26 -12.52 8.22 -8.83
CA PRO A 26 -13.13 6.95 -8.45
C PRO A 26 -12.26 5.78 -8.90
N LYS A 27 -12.19 4.70 -8.11
CA LYS A 27 -11.47 3.49 -8.51
C LYS A 27 -11.96 3.01 -9.89
N PRO A 28 -11.05 2.49 -10.76
CA PRO A 28 -11.45 2.04 -12.08
C PRO A 28 -12.45 0.89 -11.98
N ALA A 29 -13.54 0.97 -12.73
CA ALA A 29 -14.49 -0.12 -12.88
C ALA A 29 -14.16 -0.93 -14.13
N ASN A 30 -14.32 -2.25 -14.09
CA ASN A 30 -14.09 -3.17 -15.20
C ASN A 30 -12.70 -3.00 -15.84
N LEU A 31 -11.67 -2.87 -15.01
CA LEU A 31 -10.30 -2.61 -15.46
C LEU A 31 -9.81 -3.69 -16.44
N GLY A 32 -10.14 -4.97 -16.21
CA GLY A 32 -9.79 -6.09 -17.08
C GLY A 32 -10.39 -6.00 -18.49
N ASP A 33 -11.53 -5.34 -18.65
CA ASP A 33 -12.21 -5.15 -19.93
C ASP A 33 -11.71 -3.92 -20.69
N ALA A 34 -10.96 -3.05 -20.03
CA ALA A 34 -10.45 -1.83 -20.65
C ALA A 34 -9.38 -2.14 -21.71
N ALA A 35 -9.64 -1.77 -22.97
CA ALA A 35 -8.73 -2.04 -24.08
C ALA A 35 -7.33 -1.43 -23.88
N SER A 36 -7.25 -0.22 -23.27
CA SER A 36 -5.97 0.44 -22.95
C SER A 36 -5.14 -0.34 -21.93
N PHE A 37 -5.79 -0.90 -20.89
CA PHE A 37 -5.10 -1.72 -19.91
C PHE A 37 -4.61 -3.04 -20.51
N ARG A 38 -5.47 -3.74 -21.27
CA ARG A 38 -5.07 -4.98 -21.96
C ARG A 38 -3.92 -4.73 -22.94
N HIS A 39 -3.95 -3.62 -23.69
CA HIS A 39 -2.87 -3.28 -24.61
C HIS A 39 -1.54 -3.04 -23.88
N ALA A 40 -1.57 -2.34 -22.74
CA ALA A 40 -0.39 -2.14 -21.90
C ALA A 40 0.16 -3.46 -21.36
N ALA A 41 -0.71 -4.35 -20.87
CA ALA A 41 -0.35 -5.67 -20.38
C ALA A 41 0.26 -6.58 -21.46
N VAL A 42 -0.30 -6.58 -22.67
CA VAL A 42 0.27 -7.30 -23.83
C VAL A 42 1.63 -6.71 -24.24
N GLY A 43 1.77 -5.38 -24.26
CA GLY A 43 3.05 -4.72 -24.55
C GLY A 43 4.13 -5.11 -23.55
N LEU A 44 3.77 -5.17 -22.26
CA LEU A 44 4.68 -5.61 -21.20
C LEU A 44 5.08 -7.08 -21.36
N ALA A 45 4.15 -7.98 -21.73
CA ALA A 45 4.46 -9.38 -22.01
C ALA A 45 5.46 -9.51 -23.18
N HIS A 46 5.26 -8.77 -24.29
CA HIS A 46 6.22 -8.76 -25.40
C HIS A 46 7.60 -8.23 -24.97
N THR A 47 7.65 -7.25 -24.05
CA THR A 47 8.92 -6.75 -23.50
C THR A 47 9.62 -7.85 -22.70
N PHE A 48 8.89 -8.60 -21.89
CA PHE A 48 9.45 -9.73 -21.11
C PHE A 48 9.88 -10.89 -22.02
N ASP A 49 9.14 -11.20 -23.09
CA ASP A 49 9.55 -12.16 -24.09
C ASP A 49 10.86 -11.74 -24.78
N ALA A 50 10.96 -10.47 -25.16
CA ALA A 50 12.18 -9.93 -25.78
C ALA A 50 13.38 -9.94 -24.81
N MET A 51 13.16 -9.60 -23.55
CA MET A 51 14.15 -9.66 -22.48
C MET A 51 14.64 -11.12 -22.27
N SER A 52 13.70 -12.05 -22.13
CA SER A 52 14.03 -13.47 -21.93
C SER A 52 14.73 -14.10 -23.14
N ALA A 53 14.51 -13.55 -24.33
CA ALA A 53 15.21 -13.94 -25.56
C ALA A 53 16.58 -13.22 -25.74
N GLY A 54 17.04 -12.42 -24.77
CA GLY A 54 18.29 -11.67 -24.84
C GLY A 54 18.29 -10.52 -25.85
N LYS A 55 17.10 -10.03 -26.24
CA LYS A 55 16.94 -8.90 -27.19
C LYS A 55 16.84 -7.53 -26.48
N VAL A 56 16.74 -7.53 -25.17
CA VAL A 56 16.79 -6.34 -24.31
C VAL A 56 18.01 -6.48 -23.43
N ASP A 57 18.84 -5.46 -23.39
CA ASP A 57 20.03 -5.42 -22.54
C ASP A 57 19.62 -5.20 -21.09
N VAL A 58 20.02 -6.14 -20.21
CA VAL A 58 19.72 -6.10 -18.78
C VAL A 58 20.98 -6.49 -17.98
N PRO A 59 21.14 -5.96 -16.74
CA PRO A 59 22.37 -6.16 -15.96
C PRO A 59 22.43 -7.53 -15.23
N TRP A 60 21.78 -8.55 -15.76
CA TRP A 60 21.83 -9.93 -15.22
C TRP A 60 21.77 -10.97 -16.34
N PRO A 61 22.28 -12.20 -16.12
CA PRO A 61 22.18 -13.29 -17.08
C PRO A 61 20.74 -13.81 -17.14
N VAL A 62 20.04 -13.51 -18.24
CA VAL A 62 18.61 -13.82 -18.42
C VAL A 62 18.31 -15.33 -18.38
N GLU A 63 19.27 -16.14 -18.80
CA GLU A 63 19.18 -17.60 -18.78
C GLU A 63 19.12 -18.20 -17.37
N ASN A 64 19.47 -17.42 -16.33
CA ASN A 64 19.54 -17.88 -14.95
C ASN A 64 18.35 -17.40 -14.09
N VAL A 65 17.43 -16.61 -14.64
CA VAL A 65 16.34 -16.01 -13.87
C VAL A 65 14.98 -16.54 -14.31
N SER A 66 14.36 -17.33 -13.47
CA SER A 66 12.92 -17.66 -13.57
C SER A 66 12.09 -16.66 -12.79
N PHE A 67 10.95 -16.25 -13.33
CA PHE A 67 10.09 -15.32 -12.62
C PHE A 67 8.60 -15.48 -12.94
N SER A 68 7.78 -15.04 -12.02
CA SER A 68 6.33 -14.96 -12.15
C SER A 68 5.84 -13.60 -11.72
N VAL A 69 4.89 -13.05 -12.47
CA VAL A 69 4.25 -11.76 -12.18
C VAL A 69 2.74 -11.95 -12.23
N ALA A 70 2.04 -11.32 -11.30
CA ALA A 70 0.59 -11.17 -11.37
C ALA A 70 0.14 -9.77 -10.99
N VAL A 71 -0.94 -9.32 -11.63
CA VAL A 71 -1.67 -8.10 -11.27
C VAL A 71 -3.13 -8.45 -11.08
N VAL A 72 -3.69 -8.07 -9.93
CA VAL A 72 -5.08 -8.28 -9.55
C VAL A 72 -5.80 -6.95 -9.36
N SER A 73 -7.13 -6.96 -9.46
CA SER A 73 -7.96 -5.79 -9.17
C SER A 73 -8.96 -6.10 -8.06
N ALA A 74 -9.21 -5.12 -7.21
CA ALA A 74 -10.27 -5.15 -6.21
C ALA A 74 -11.68 -5.25 -6.81
N ASP A 75 -11.84 -4.90 -8.09
CA ASP A 75 -13.10 -4.90 -8.84
C ASP A 75 -13.49 -6.30 -9.38
N GLN A 76 -12.61 -7.29 -9.23
CA GLN A 76 -12.91 -8.67 -9.59
C GLN A 76 -13.75 -9.36 -8.51
N GLU A 77 -14.43 -10.44 -8.90
CA GLU A 77 -15.24 -11.25 -7.96
C GLU A 77 -14.35 -12.10 -7.04
N ASP A 78 -13.17 -12.47 -7.52
CA ASP A 78 -12.20 -13.31 -6.82
C ASP A 78 -10.75 -12.80 -7.02
N GLY A 79 -9.79 -13.50 -6.45
CA GLY A 79 -8.38 -13.18 -6.57
C GLY A 79 -7.69 -13.66 -7.85
N THR A 80 -8.45 -13.98 -8.91
CA THR A 80 -7.87 -14.35 -10.21
C THR A 80 -7.14 -13.15 -10.81
N PRO A 81 -5.87 -13.28 -11.24
CA PRO A 81 -5.14 -12.16 -11.82
C PRO A 81 -5.82 -11.60 -13.09
N LEU A 82 -5.88 -10.26 -13.21
CA LEU A 82 -6.22 -9.57 -14.47
C LEU A 82 -5.21 -9.89 -15.57
N TRP A 83 -3.97 -10.01 -15.16
CA TRP A 83 -2.85 -10.32 -16.02
C TRP A 83 -1.80 -11.06 -15.21
N GLN A 84 -1.15 -12.04 -15.85
CA GLN A 84 -0.02 -12.78 -15.29
C GLN A 84 0.98 -13.12 -16.37
N TYR A 85 2.23 -13.24 -15.97
CA TYR A 85 3.33 -13.66 -16.83
C TYR A 85 4.26 -14.60 -16.07
N HIS A 86 4.70 -15.68 -16.73
CA HIS A 86 5.56 -16.69 -16.15
C HIS A 86 6.70 -17.01 -17.12
N HIS A 87 7.92 -17.02 -16.61
CA HIS A 87 9.11 -17.39 -17.34
C HIS A 87 9.93 -18.41 -16.57
N ARG A 88 10.30 -19.50 -17.23
CA ARG A 88 11.24 -20.48 -16.73
C ARG A 88 12.59 -20.27 -17.41
N ALA A 89 13.64 -20.03 -16.62
CA ALA A 89 14.99 -19.86 -17.13
C ALA A 89 15.52 -21.15 -17.78
N ASN A 90 16.30 -21.01 -18.85
CA ASN A 90 16.87 -22.16 -19.55
C ASN A 90 17.85 -22.96 -18.67
N ALA A 91 18.56 -22.32 -17.75
CA ALA A 91 19.46 -22.96 -16.80
C ALA A 91 18.74 -23.67 -15.65
N ASN A 92 17.42 -23.53 -15.54
CA ASN A 92 16.62 -24.17 -14.48
C ASN A 92 16.38 -25.64 -14.84
N VAL A 93 17.10 -26.54 -14.22
CA VAL A 93 17.04 -27.98 -14.51
C VAL A 93 16.30 -28.79 -13.43
N ASN A 94 16.10 -28.19 -12.24
CA ASN A 94 15.44 -28.80 -11.10
C ASN A 94 14.05 -28.19 -10.85
N GLY A 95 13.22 -28.85 -10.04
CA GLY A 95 11.90 -28.39 -9.65
C GLY A 95 10.86 -28.58 -10.75
N THR A 96 9.91 -27.63 -10.87
CA THR A 96 8.83 -27.71 -11.86
C THR A 96 9.36 -27.59 -13.30
N GLU A 97 8.83 -28.41 -14.19
CA GLU A 97 9.13 -28.30 -15.63
C GLU A 97 8.42 -27.11 -16.30
N LYS A 98 7.31 -26.68 -15.71
CA LYS A 98 6.51 -25.55 -16.19
C LYS A 98 6.27 -24.57 -15.05
N VAL A 99 6.66 -23.31 -15.24
CA VAL A 99 6.33 -22.24 -14.30
C VAL A 99 4.94 -21.70 -14.63
N ASP A 100 4.06 -21.68 -13.64
CA ASP A 100 2.68 -21.22 -13.72
C ASP A 100 2.24 -20.55 -12.40
N ALA A 101 0.94 -20.24 -12.29
CA ALA A 101 0.39 -19.55 -11.13
C ALA A 101 0.54 -20.32 -9.80
N ASP A 102 0.58 -21.66 -9.86
CA ASP A 102 0.70 -22.55 -8.69
C ASP A 102 2.16 -22.88 -8.33
N SER A 103 3.12 -22.43 -9.14
CA SER A 103 4.53 -22.67 -8.91
C SER A 103 5.01 -21.99 -7.63
N GLN A 104 5.77 -22.74 -6.82
CA GLN A 104 6.19 -22.32 -5.49
C GLN A 104 7.55 -21.62 -5.50
N TYR A 105 7.64 -20.54 -4.74
CA TYR A 105 8.86 -19.77 -4.47
C TYR A 105 9.04 -19.59 -2.97
N LEU A 106 10.27 -19.47 -2.50
CA LEU A 106 10.54 -18.85 -1.21
C LEU A 106 10.24 -17.37 -1.30
N VAL A 107 9.36 -16.87 -0.42
CA VAL A 107 8.88 -15.48 -0.50
C VAL A 107 9.62 -14.53 0.47
N GLY A 108 10.61 -15.06 1.21
CA GLY A 108 11.43 -14.25 2.10
C GLY A 108 10.55 -13.39 3.03
N SER A 109 10.91 -12.14 3.20
CA SER A 109 10.26 -11.23 4.13
C SER A 109 8.81 -10.83 3.80
N ILE A 110 8.21 -11.30 2.70
CA ILE A 110 6.73 -11.27 2.57
C ILE A 110 6.09 -12.06 3.71
N SER A 111 6.77 -13.06 4.25
CA SER A 111 6.37 -13.80 5.47
C SER A 111 5.98 -12.86 6.61
N LYS A 112 6.66 -11.71 6.77
CA LYS A 112 6.37 -10.74 7.82
C LYS A 112 4.99 -10.08 7.65
N MET A 113 4.59 -9.80 6.42
CA MET A 113 3.26 -9.26 6.12
C MET A 113 2.18 -10.30 6.49
N ILE A 114 2.42 -11.56 6.15
CA ILE A 114 1.56 -12.69 6.52
C ILE A 114 1.49 -12.86 8.03
N THR A 115 2.62 -12.85 8.73
CA THR A 115 2.69 -12.94 10.20
C THR A 115 1.98 -11.75 10.87
N SER A 116 2.10 -10.55 10.30
CA SER A 116 1.37 -9.38 10.78
C SER A 116 -0.14 -9.50 10.58
N TYR A 117 -0.59 -10.04 9.44
CA TYR A 117 -2.00 -10.35 9.24
C TYR A 117 -2.51 -11.37 10.26
N ILE A 118 -1.77 -12.45 10.50
CA ILE A 118 -2.10 -13.47 11.51
C ILE A 118 -2.23 -12.84 12.90
N LEU A 119 -1.30 -11.97 13.29
CA LEU A 119 -1.37 -11.22 14.55
C LEU A 119 -2.68 -10.42 14.67
N LEU A 120 -3.09 -9.75 13.59
CA LEU A 120 -4.30 -8.92 13.61
C LEU A 120 -5.58 -9.75 13.74
N VAL A 121 -5.65 -10.89 13.06
CA VAL A 121 -6.86 -11.76 13.10
C VAL A 121 -6.89 -12.67 14.33
N ALA A 122 -5.78 -12.85 15.04
CA ALA A 122 -5.74 -13.57 16.31
C ALA A 122 -6.45 -12.84 17.47
N GLY A 123 -6.88 -11.59 17.27
CA GLY A 123 -7.67 -10.84 18.24
C GLY A 123 -6.89 -10.41 19.50
N MET A 124 -5.58 -10.23 19.38
CA MET A 124 -4.70 -9.87 20.51
C MET A 124 -4.72 -8.37 20.80
N GLU A 125 -4.44 -8.02 22.06
CA GLU A 125 -4.19 -6.63 22.45
C GLU A 125 -2.80 -6.19 21.97
N LEU A 126 -2.76 -5.28 20.98
CA LEU A 126 -1.50 -4.90 20.32
C LEU A 126 -0.66 -3.90 21.12
N ASP A 127 -1.29 -3.14 22.03
CA ASP A 127 -0.70 -1.99 22.70
C ASP A 127 -0.35 -2.25 24.18
N VAL A 128 -0.42 -3.51 24.59
CA VAL A 128 0.09 -3.94 25.89
C VAL A 128 1.53 -4.45 25.79
N PRO A 129 2.31 -4.45 26.87
CA PRO A 129 3.65 -5.00 26.86
C PRO A 129 3.71 -6.43 26.32
N VAL A 130 4.68 -6.72 25.47
CA VAL A 130 4.89 -8.07 24.92
C VAL A 130 5.14 -9.11 26.01
N THR A 131 5.65 -8.68 27.17
CA THR A 131 5.88 -9.49 28.37
C THR A 131 4.60 -10.11 28.93
N LYS A 132 3.41 -9.55 28.62
CA LYS A 132 2.12 -10.18 28.92
C LYS A 132 1.98 -11.56 28.26
N TYR A 133 2.47 -11.71 27.06
CA TYR A 133 2.40 -12.95 26.27
C TYR A 133 3.67 -13.79 26.39
N LEU A 134 4.83 -13.13 26.52
CA LEU A 134 6.16 -13.75 26.59
C LEU A 134 6.86 -13.35 27.92
N PRO A 135 6.45 -13.92 29.06
CA PRO A 135 6.96 -13.50 30.39
C PRO A 135 8.46 -13.79 30.60
N ARG A 136 9.09 -14.66 29.80
CA ARG A 136 10.54 -14.89 29.89
C ARG A 136 11.37 -13.68 29.46
N LEU A 137 10.78 -12.73 28.74
CA LEU A 137 11.44 -11.46 28.37
C LEU A 137 11.56 -10.50 29.56
N ASN A 138 10.83 -10.72 30.65
CA ASN A 138 10.96 -9.92 31.89
C ASN A 138 12.38 -9.98 32.44
N SER A 139 12.72 -8.97 33.23
CA SER A 139 13.97 -8.90 34.02
C SER A 139 15.25 -8.71 33.19
N SER A 140 15.15 -8.13 31.99
CA SER A 140 16.31 -7.63 31.25
C SER A 140 16.96 -6.44 32.00
N LYS A 141 18.28 -6.28 31.82
CA LYS A 141 19.03 -5.11 32.32
C LYS A 141 19.17 -4.03 31.25
N GLU A 142 19.14 -4.40 29.97
CA GLU A 142 19.45 -3.54 28.84
C GLU A 142 18.18 -3.20 28.02
N MET A 143 17.30 -4.17 27.81
CA MET A 143 16.09 -4.02 27.01
C MET A 143 14.90 -3.64 27.89
N GLU A 144 14.17 -2.59 27.50
CA GLU A 144 12.94 -2.12 28.16
C GLU A 144 11.71 -2.91 27.69
N TRP A 145 11.71 -4.24 27.89
CA TRP A 145 10.64 -5.13 27.38
C TRP A 145 9.23 -4.75 27.86
N ASP A 146 9.10 -4.12 29.02
CA ASP A 146 7.82 -3.66 29.56
C ASP A 146 7.25 -2.43 28.83
N SER A 147 8.06 -1.77 27.99
CA SER A 147 7.62 -0.69 27.11
C SER A 147 7.38 -1.15 25.66
N ILE A 148 7.84 -2.35 25.30
CA ILE A 148 7.74 -2.89 23.95
C ILE A 148 6.40 -3.59 23.76
N THR A 149 5.65 -3.23 22.72
CA THR A 149 4.33 -3.78 22.40
C THR A 149 4.38 -4.63 21.12
N LEU A 150 3.34 -5.46 20.89
CA LEU A 150 3.20 -6.22 19.64
C LEU A 150 3.09 -5.28 18.42
N ARG A 151 2.45 -4.13 18.57
CA ARG A 151 2.39 -3.10 17.53
C ARG A 151 3.79 -2.58 17.18
N MET A 152 4.63 -2.29 18.16
CA MET A 152 6.00 -1.85 17.93
C MET A 152 6.83 -2.92 17.23
N LEU A 153 6.70 -4.19 17.62
CA LEU A 153 7.38 -5.31 16.95
C LEU A 153 6.96 -5.39 15.48
N ALA A 154 5.66 -5.40 15.20
CA ALA A 154 5.13 -5.54 13.86
C ALA A 154 5.41 -4.33 12.96
N SER A 155 5.54 -3.11 13.53
CA SER A 155 5.87 -1.88 12.80
C SER A 155 7.36 -1.54 12.79
N GLN A 156 8.23 -2.44 13.23
CA GLN A 156 9.69 -2.26 13.21
C GLN A 156 10.20 -1.11 14.09
N THR A 157 9.44 -0.70 15.11
CA THR A 157 9.80 0.41 16.01
C THR A 157 10.18 -0.02 17.41
N ALA A 158 10.30 -1.33 17.66
CA ALA A 158 10.59 -1.89 18.97
C ALA A 158 12.06 -1.77 19.40
N GLY A 159 12.98 -1.52 18.48
CA GLY A 159 14.42 -1.48 18.78
C GLY A 159 15.03 -2.86 19.08
N VAL A 160 14.32 -3.94 18.83
CA VAL A 160 14.83 -5.31 18.97
C VAL A 160 15.91 -5.59 17.93
N PRO A 161 17.00 -6.30 18.27
CA PRO A 161 18.04 -6.67 17.31
C PRO A 161 17.51 -7.28 16.02
N THR A 162 18.22 -7.05 14.91
CA THR A 162 17.81 -7.56 13.60
C THR A 162 17.67 -9.09 13.62
N ASN A 163 18.64 -9.78 14.18
CA ASN A 163 18.68 -11.24 14.28
C ASN A 163 19.27 -11.65 15.64
N TYR A 164 19.11 -12.92 15.98
CA TYR A 164 19.84 -13.55 17.07
C TYR A 164 20.57 -14.79 16.53
N GLY A 165 21.90 -14.85 16.69
CA GLY A 165 22.78 -15.91 16.18
C GLY A 165 23.00 -15.85 14.67
N PHE A 166 21.95 -15.71 13.87
CA PHE A 166 21.99 -15.75 12.40
C PHE A 166 22.93 -14.71 11.75
N SER A 167 23.18 -13.58 12.41
CA SER A 167 24.10 -12.54 11.93
C SER A 167 25.54 -12.75 12.34
N ASP A 168 25.85 -13.76 13.13
CA ASP A 168 27.19 -14.17 13.47
C ASP A 168 27.74 -15.08 12.36
N TYR A 169 28.46 -14.48 11.41
CA TYR A 169 29.00 -15.21 10.25
C TYR A 169 30.24 -16.01 10.61
N TYR A 170 30.07 -17.11 11.35
CA TYR A 170 31.14 -17.97 11.81
C TYR A 170 32.06 -18.47 10.67
N PHE A 171 31.49 -18.73 9.48
CA PHE A 171 32.25 -19.10 8.28
C PHE A 171 33.18 -17.98 7.77
N LEU A 172 33.10 -16.77 8.25
CA LEU A 172 34.01 -15.65 7.98
C LEU A 172 35.07 -15.47 9.09
N LYS A 173 35.15 -16.36 10.09
CA LYS A 173 36.08 -16.23 11.24
C LYS A 173 37.53 -15.97 10.80
N ASP A 174 38.03 -16.74 9.82
CA ASP A 174 39.39 -16.58 9.31
C ASP A 174 39.57 -15.25 8.56
N VAL A 175 38.53 -14.76 7.88
CA VAL A 175 38.54 -13.46 7.20
C VAL A 175 38.64 -12.33 8.23
N TYR A 176 37.87 -12.38 9.32
CA TYR A 176 37.95 -11.42 10.40
C TYR A 176 39.35 -11.37 11.02
N LEU A 177 39.92 -12.52 11.32
CA LEU A 177 41.29 -12.59 11.84
C LEU A 177 42.32 -11.99 10.88
N ALA A 178 42.21 -12.29 9.59
CA ALA A 178 43.11 -11.74 8.55
C ALA A 178 42.98 -10.21 8.41
N LEU A 179 41.81 -9.64 8.73
CA LEU A 179 41.54 -8.21 8.75
C LEU A 179 41.95 -7.51 10.06
N GLY A 180 42.47 -8.25 11.04
CA GLY A 180 42.96 -7.71 12.31
C GLY A 180 41.90 -7.62 13.42
N PHE A 181 40.76 -8.30 13.27
CA PHE A 181 39.81 -8.47 14.37
C PHE A 181 40.42 -9.37 15.46
N PRO A 182 40.09 -9.17 16.74
CA PRO A 182 40.63 -9.99 17.81
C PRO A 182 40.19 -11.45 17.66
N PRO A 183 41.00 -12.42 18.02
CA PRO A 183 40.57 -13.78 18.14
C PRO A 183 39.56 -13.93 19.28
N ILE A 184 38.48 -14.66 19.02
CA ILE A 184 37.44 -14.99 20.00
C ILE A 184 37.28 -16.50 20.09
N ASP A 185 36.90 -16.99 21.28
CA ASP A 185 36.57 -18.38 21.51
C ASP A 185 35.18 -18.72 20.96
N ASP A 186 34.94 -19.95 20.57
CA ASP A 186 33.63 -20.38 20.05
C ASP A 186 32.52 -20.26 21.10
N SER A 187 32.85 -20.24 22.39
CA SER A 187 31.90 -19.99 23.49
C SER A 187 31.44 -18.54 23.63
N GLU A 188 32.09 -17.60 22.94
CA GLU A 188 31.70 -16.19 22.90
C GLU A 188 30.58 -15.93 21.89
N TYR A 189 30.34 -16.87 20.95
CA TYR A 189 29.21 -16.79 20.05
C TYR A 189 27.89 -17.13 20.76
N PRO A 190 26.73 -16.68 20.22
CA PRO A 190 25.43 -17.12 20.72
C PRO A 190 25.33 -18.65 20.79
N PRO A 191 24.69 -19.21 21.83
CA PRO A 191 24.65 -20.65 22.06
C PRO A 191 23.77 -21.42 21.06
N CYS A 192 23.06 -20.70 20.16
CA CYS A 192 22.22 -21.26 19.11
C CYS A 192 22.04 -20.30 17.94
N GLY A 193 21.68 -20.82 16.78
CA GLY A 193 21.33 -20.05 15.59
C GLY A 193 22.52 -19.56 14.76
N VAL A 194 23.76 -19.83 15.16
CA VAL A 194 24.99 -19.44 14.44
C VAL A 194 25.27 -20.47 13.34
N ILE A 195 25.13 -20.04 12.09
CA ILE A 195 25.32 -20.93 10.93
C ILE A 195 26.75 -21.43 10.85
N GLY A 196 26.90 -22.76 10.82
CA GLY A 196 28.19 -23.44 10.74
C GLY A 196 28.88 -23.69 12.09
N LEU A 197 28.26 -23.23 13.21
CA LEU A 197 28.78 -23.47 14.55
C LEU A 197 27.83 -24.32 15.42
N ASN A 198 26.52 -23.98 15.42
CA ASN A 198 25.56 -24.64 16.31
C ASN A 198 24.17 -24.77 15.66
N GLU A 199 23.28 -25.47 16.35
CA GLU A 199 21.91 -25.71 15.88
C GLU A 199 21.01 -24.46 15.98
N GLY A 200 19.88 -24.47 15.27
CA GLY A 200 18.85 -23.44 15.38
C GLY A 200 18.30 -23.30 16.79
N CYS A 201 17.90 -22.09 17.17
CA CYS A 201 17.36 -21.83 18.50
C CYS A 201 16.00 -22.50 18.72
N THR A 202 15.79 -23.03 19.92
CA THR A 202 14.45 -23.26 20.47
C THR A 202 13.79 -21.93 20.84
N ALA A 203 12.47 -21.93 21.03
CA ALA A 203 11.73 -20.73 21.48
C ALA A 203 12.32 -20.16 22.79
N GLN A 204 12.60 -21.02 23.78
CA GLN A 204 13.18 -20.62 25.05
C GLN A 204 14.58 -20.00 24.90
N GLN A 205 15.42 -20.57 24.05
CA GLN A 205 16.77 -20.05 23.80
C GLN A 205 16.70 -18.68 23.10
N LEU A 206 15.82 -18.54 22.10
CA LEU A 206 15.62 -17.27 21.41
C LEU A 206 15.09 -16.18 22.37
N GLU A 207 14.05 -16.46 23.16
CA GLU A 207 13.52 -15.51 24.15
C GLU A 207 14.60 -15.10 25.16
N THR A 208 15.37 -16.06 25.70
CA THR A 208 16.44 -15.79 26.67
C THR A 208 17.55 -14.93 26.04
N GLY A 209 17.99 -15.31 24.84
CA GLY A 209 19.04 -14.57 24.14
C GLY A 209 18.63 -13.14 23.76
N LEU A 210 17.39 -12.94 23.32
CA LEU A 210 16.86 -11.61 23.04
C LEU A 210 16.63 -10.80 24.31
N ARG A 211 16.17 -11.43 25.40
CA ARG A 211 16.04 -10.76 26.70
C ARG A 211 17.36 -10.12 27.14
N ASP A 212 18.46 -10.84 26.97
CA ASP A 212 19.77 -10.45 27.45
C ASP A 212 20.59 -9.66 26.41
N SER A 213 20.00 -9.38 25.23
CA SER A 213 20.59 -8.52 24.21
C SER A 213 20.38 -7.02 24.52
N TYR A 214 21.03 -6.17 23.73
CA TYR A 214 20.93 -4.72 23.84
C TYR A 214 20.02 -4.15 22.74
N PRO A 215 19.36 -2.98 22.99
CA PRO A 215 18.51 -2.35 21.98
C PRO A 215 19.35 -1.74 20.84
N VAL A 216 18.83 -1.84 19.62
CA VAL A 216 19.41 -1.17 18.43
C VAL A 216 19.14 0.33 18.47
N ILE A 217 17.95 0.70 18.93
CA ILE A 217 17.46 2.07 19.14
C ILE A 217 16.51 2.07 20.35
N ALA A 218 16.23 3.24 20.89
CA ALA A 218 15.20 3.37 21.92
C ALA A 218 13.82 2.96 21.34
N PRO A 219 13.03 2.13 22.04
CA PRO A 219 11.70 1.74 21.62
C PRO A 219 10.82 2.95 21.27
N GLY A 220 10.11 2.87 20.12
CA GLY A 220 9.21 3.91 19.65
C GLY A 220 9.88 5.13 19.01
N SER A 221 11.22 5.24 18.97
CA SER A 221 11.90 6.45 18.48
C SER A 221 11.92 6.57 16.95
N ARG A 222 12.18 5.49 16.23
CA ARG A 222 12.27 5.42 14.76
C ARG A 222 12.27 3.97 14.31
N PRO A 223 12.11 3.67 12.99
CA PRO A 223 12.15 2.29 12.53
C PRO A 223 13.58 1.73 12.53
N ALA A 224 13.70 0.49 13.01
CA ALA A 224 14.88 -0.35 12.88
C ALA A 224 14.43 -1.76 12.49
N TYR A 225 14.85 -2.23 11.31
CA TYR A 225 14.42 -3.52 10.77
C TYR A 225 14.85 -4.66 11.67
N SER A 226 13.87 -5.48 12.10
CA SER A 226 14.13 -6.67 12.91
C SER A 226 13.41 -7.88 12.34
N ASN A 227 14.17 -8.92 12.03
CA ASN A 227 13.66 -10.24 11.74
C ASN A 227 13.17 -10.90 13.04
N ALA A 228 13.97 -10.84 14.10
CA ALA A 228 13.67 -11.46 15.41
C ALA A 228 12.33 -11.00 15.99
N ALA A 229 11.92 -9.76 15.73
CA ALA A 229 10.61 -9.24 16.13
C ALA A 229 9.46 -10.13 15.63
N PHE A 230 9.55 -10.68 14.41
CA PHE A 230 8.49 -11.52 13.84
C PHE A 230 8.49 -12.95 14.38
N ALA A 231 9.63 -13.46 14.81
CA ALA A 231 9.66 -14.70 15.58
C ALA A 231 8.96 -14.50 16.96
N LEU A 232 9.22 -13.37 17.64
CA LEU A 232 8.53 -13.04 18.90
C LEU A 232 7.02 -12.86 18.71
N ILE A 233 6.57 -12.24 17.60
CA ILE A 233 5.15 -12.11 17.28
C ILE A 233 4.51 -13.50 17.16
N ALA A 234 5.10 -14.41 16.39
CA ALA A 234 4.55 -15.76 16.22
C ALA A 234 4.51 -16.53 17.54
N LEU A 235 5.52 -16.40 18.40
CA LEU A 235 5.53 -16.98 19.74
C LEU A 235 4.45 -16.37 20.64
N ALA A 236 4.20 -15.06 20.54
CA ALA A 236 3.13 -14.40 21.29
C ALA A 236 1.75 -14.89 20.83
N VAL A 237 1.55 -15.07 19.51
CA VAL A 237 0.32 -15.67 18.95
C VAL A 237 0.18 -17.11 19.41
N GLU A 238 1.27 -17.90 19.43
CA GLU A 238 1.26 -19.27 19.95
C GLU A 238 0.86 -19.31 21.44
N ALA A 239 1.44 -18.44 22.26
CA ALA A 239 1.10 -18.32 23.67
C ALA A 239 -0.37 -17.94 23.92
N HIS A 240 -0.96 -17.14 23.01
CA HIS A 240 -2.35 -16.71 23.09
C HIS A 240 -3.35 -17.76 22.60
N THR A 241 -3.03 -18.43 21.48
CA THR A 241 -3.97 -19.31 20.76
C THR A 241 -3.72 -20.80 21.00
N GLY A 242 -2.54 -21.18 21.47
CA GLY A 242 -2.08 -22.58 21.56
C GLY A 242 -1.65 -23.17 20.23
N MET A 243 -1.67 -22.41 19.12
CA MET A 243 -1.31 -22.87 17.77
C MET A 243 0.16 -22.58 17.48
N ASN A 244 0.95 -23.58 17.09
CA ASN A 244 2.28 -23.35 16.55
C ASN A 244 2.20 -22.60 15.20
N TYR A 245 3.34 -22.07 14.70
CA TYR A 245 3.33 -21.20 13.53
C TYR A 245 2.74 -21.87 12.27
N THR A 246 2.98 -23.18 12.05
CA THR A 246 2.37 -23.91 10.93
C THR A 246 0.85 -23.94 11.04
N GLN A 247 0.32 -24.18 12.23
CA GLN A 247 -1.11 -24.13 12.50
C GLN A 247 -1.68 -22.72 12.36
N GLN A 248 -0.93 -21.69 12.82
CA GLN A 248 -1.33 -20.30 12.63
C GLN A 248 -1.49 -19.96 11.15
N VAL A 249 -0.53 -20.33 10.29
CA VAL A 249 -0.60 -20.13 8.84
C VAL A 249 -1.77 -20.93 8.24
N GLU A 250 -1.99 -22.16 8.67
CA GLU A 250 -3.06 -23.00 8.14
C GLU A 250 -4.44 -22.49 8.55
N GLU A 251 -4.69 -22.26 9.85
CA GLU A 251 -6.01 -21.97 10.39
C GLU A 251 -6.43 -20.51 10.20
N LEU A 252 -5.49 -19.56 10.39
CA LEU A 252 -5.79 -18.13 10.37
C LEU A 252 -5.59 -17.49 8.99
N LEU A 253 -4.90 -18.17 8.06
CA LEU A 253 -4.65 -17.64 6.73
C LEU A 253 -5.08 -18.61 5.63
N SER A 254 -4.44 -19.80 5.52
CA SER A 254 -4.59 -20.65 4.33
C SER A 254 -6.01 -21.16 4.14
N LYS A 255 -6.65 -21.67 5.19
CA LYS A 255 -8.04 -22.14 5.13
C LYS A 255 -9.04 -21.01 4.79
N PRO A 256 -9.02 -19.85 5.47
CA PRO A 256 -9.95 -18.76 5.16
C PRO A 256 -9.88 -18.25 3.72
N PHE A 257 -8.68 -18.22 3.13
CA PHE A 257 -8.48 -17.73 1.77
C PHE A 257 -8.40 -18.83 0.70
N GLY A 258 -8.47 -20.10 1.09
CA GLY A 258 -8.30 -21.22 0.16
C GLY A 258 -6.91 -21.24 -0.48
N LEU A 259 -5.85 -20.93 0.31
CA LEU A 259 -4.48 -20.97 -0.15
C LEU A 259 -3.96 -22.42 -0.11
N THR A 260 -3.28 -22.84 -1.15
CA THR A 260 -2.83 -24.23 -1.28
C THR A 260 -1.32 -24.40 -1.29
N ALA A 261 -0.60 -23.32 -1.56
CA ALA A 261 0.87 -23.29 -1.68
C ALA A 261 1.57 -22.60 -0.50
N THR A 262 0.84 -21.76 0.26
CA THR A 262 1.41 -20.93 1.33
C THR A 262 1.60 -21.74 2.61
N ARG A 263 2.85 -21.95 3.01
CA ARG A 263 3.23 -22.70 4.21
C ARG A 263 4.67 -22.39 4.64
N PRO A 264 5.10 -22.74 5.85
CA PRO A 264 6.53 -22.77 6.19
C PRO A 264 7.31 -23.71 5.25
N SER A 265 8.54 -23.30 4.88
CA SER A 265 9.47 -24.16 4.14
C SER A 265 9.82 -25.42 4.97
N PRO A 266 10.01 -26.58 4.30
CA PRO A 266 10.14 -26.78 2.87
C PRO A 266 8.80 -26.83 2.13
N GLY A 267 8.85 -26.47 0.84
CA GLY A 267 7.72 -26.57 -0.08
C GLY A 267 7.64 -27.93 -0.77
N ASN A 268 6.89 -27.97 -1.89
CA ASN A 268 6.77 -29.15 -2.73
C ASN A 268 7.72 -29.02 -3.94
N ASP A 269 8.74 -29.88 -4.01
CA ASP A 269 9.76 -29.85 -5.06
C ASP A 269 9.19 -29.95 -6.48
N SER A 270 8.12 -30.74 -6.68
CA SER A 270 7.50 -30.87 -8.01
C SER A 270 6.81 -29.60 -8.52
N LYS A 271 6.51 -28.66 -7.62
CA LYS A 271 5.94 -27.35 -7.93
C LYS A 271 6.95 -26.20 -7.76
N ALA A 272 8.14 -26.50 -7.33
CA ALA A 272 9.13 -25.51 -6.98
C ALA A 272 9.81 -24.89 -8.19
N VAL A 273 10.03 -23.59 -8.16
CA VAL A 273 10.94 -22.90 -9.06
C VAL A 273 12.31 -22.88 -8.38
N ILE A 274 13.17 -23.83 -8.73
CA ILE A 274 14.50 -23.99 -8.10
C ILE A 274 15.55 -23.37 -9.03
N PRO A 275 16.21 -22.26 -8.62
CA PRO A 275 17.24 -21.63 -9.44
C PRO A 275 18.49 -22.51 -9.58
N PRO A 276 19.33 -22.28 -10.60
CA PRO A 276 20.59 -23.01 -10.74
C PRO A 276 21.55 -22.67 -9.60
N GLY A 277 22.36 -23.67 -9.21
CA GLY A 277 23.35 -23.53 -8.15
C GLY A 277 22.76 -23.64 -6.73
N GLN A 278 23.50 -23.11 -5.76
CA GLN A 278 23.09 -23.20 -4.36
C GLN A 278 22.05 -22.14 -4.01
N SER A 279 20.93 -22.57 -3.46
CA SER A 279 19.81 -21.70 -3.04
C SER A 279 19.29 -22.10 -1.66
N SER A 280 18.40 -21.30 -1.10
CA SER A 280 17.70 -21.62 0.16
C SER A 280 16.50 -22.55 -0.02
N TRP A 281 16.24 -23.09 -1.22
CA TRP A 281 15.14 -24.03 -1.39
C TRP A 281 15.34 -25.29 -0.54
N GLY A 282 14.27 -25.73 0.11
CA GLY A 282 14.29 -26.91 0.98
C GLY A 282 14.84 -26.67 2.39
N ALA A 283 15.35 -25.47 2.70
CA ALA A 283 15.82 -25.14 4.05
C ALA A 283 14.65 -25.12 5.05
N ASP A 284 14.83 -25.76 6.19
CA ASP A 284 13.94 -25.60 7.35
C ASP A 284 14.36 -24.33 8.13
N TYR A 285 13.45 -23.37 8.20
CA TYR A 285 13.68 -22.13 8.92
C TYR A 285 13.33 -22.21 10.41
N GLY A 286 12.66 -23.29 10.85
CA GLY A 286 12.30 -23.49 12.26
C GLY A 286 11.62 -22.27 12.87
N ILE A 287 12.15 -21.80 14.01
CA ILE A 287 11.66 -20.60 14.74
C ILE A 287 11.74 -19.33 13.91
N ASN A 288 12.54 -19.30 12.85
CA ASN A 288 12.73 -18.14 11.97
C ASN A 288 11.74 -18.12 10.78
N ALA A 289 10.88 -19.13 10.61
CA ALA A 289 9.90 -19.17 9.53
C ALA A 289 8.96 -17.94 9.49
N PRO A 290 8.50 -17.36 10.61
CA PRO A 290 7.63 -16.18 10.63
C PRO A 290 8.28 -14.93 10.03
N GLN A 291 9.58 -14.84 10.05
CA GLN A 291 10.33 -13.68 9.59
C GLN A 291 10.73 -13.73 8.11
N GLY A 292 10.81 -14.94 7.51
CA GLY A 292 11.30 -15.04 6.13
C GLY A 292 11.28 -16.43 5.51
N GLY A 293 10.72 -17.43 6.18
CA GLY A 293 10.79 -18.83 5.77
C GLY A 293 9.51 -19.40 5.18
N LEU A 294 8.60 -18.58 4.64
CA LEU A 294 7.43 -19.10 3.94
C LEU A 294 7.73 -19.37 2.47
N VAL A 295 7.10 -20.42 1.94
CA VAL A 295 6.89 -20.62 0.51
C VAL A 295 5.47 -20.19 0.15
N SER A 296 5.29 -19.69 -1.07
CA SER A 296 3.97 -19.34 -1.61
C SER A 296 3.99 -19.38 -3.14
N SER A 297 2.86 -19.06 -3.77
CA SER A 297 2.69 -18.99 -5.21
C SER A 297 2.04 -17.67 -5.63
N ILE A 298 2.09 -17.37 -6.93
CA ILE A 298 1.36 -16.23 -7.50
C ILE A 298 -0.14 -16.35 -7.24
N ALA A 299 -0.72 -17.53 -7.39
CA ALA A 299 -2.15 -17.75 -7.16
C ALA A 299 -2.56 -17.39 -5.72
N ASP A 300 -1.81 -17.86 -4.74
CA ASP A 300 -2.11 -17.60 -3.33
C ASP A 300 -1.93 -16.13 -2.95
N LEU A 301 -0.81 -15.51 -3.35
CA LEU A 301 -0.55 -14.11 -3.06
C LEU A 301 -1.53 -13.18 -3.78
N SER A 302 -2.02 -13.56 -4.96
CA SER A 302 -3.07 -12.84 -5.69
C SER A 302 -4.39 -12.81 -4.92
N LYS A 303 -4.83 -13.96 -4.39
CA LYS A 303 -6.02 -14.04 -3.53
C LYS A 303 -5.89 -13.14 -2.30
N LEU A 304 -4.72 -13.16 -1.66
CA LEU A 304 -4.46 -12.32 -0.49
C LEU A 304 -4.47 -10.83 -0.84
N ALA A 305 -3.83 -10.43 -1.94
CA ALA A 305 -3.84 -9.04 -2.41
C ALA A 305 -5.26 -8.56 -2.73
N HIS A 306 -6.03 -9.38 -3.46
CA HIS A 306 -7.43 -9.09 -3.76
C HIS A 306 -8.26 -8.91 -2.48
N ALA A 307 -8.18 -9.84 -1.52
CA ALA A 307 -8.96 -9.78 -0.30
C ALA A 307 -8.66 -8.55 0.57
N ILE A 308 -7.39 -8.12 0.61
CA ILE A 308 -7.00 -6.88 1.30
C ILE A 308 -7.58 -5.65 0.58
N LEU A 309 -7.47 -5.58 -0.74
CA LEU A 309 -7.92 -4.44 -1.55
C LEU A 309 -9.45 -4.33 -1.61
N SER A 310 -10.16 -5.45 -1.72
CA SER A 310 -11.63 -5.50 -1.73
C SER A 310 -12.24 -5.40 -0.34
N ARG A 311 -11.41 -5.39 0.73
CA ARG A 311 -11.87 -5.37 2.14
C ARG A 311 -12.72 -6.59 2.50
N THR A 312 -12.44 -7.75 1.88
CA THR A 312 -13.13 -9.03 2.14
C THR A 312 -12.33 -9.98 3.03
N ALA A 313 -11.13 -9.56 3.48
CA ALA A 313 -10.36 -10.27 4.49
C ALA A 313 -11.13 -10.35 5.84
N ALA A 314 -10.66 -11.17 6.78
CA ALA A 314 -11.29 -11.30 8.10
C ALA A 314 -11.24 -10.01 8.93
N LEU A 315 -10.41 -9.04 8.54
CA LEU A 315 -10.38 -7.70 9.11
C LEU A 315 -11.56 -6.87 8.61
N SER A 316 -12.17 -6.08 9.47
CA SER A 316 -13.16 -5.09 9.04
C SER A 316 -12.51 -4.07 8.07
N PRO A 317 -13.32 -3.41 7.21
CA PRO A 317 -12.79 -2.36 6.31
C PRO A 317 -11.99 -1.26 7.04
N ALA A 318 -12.42 -0.88 8.25
CA ALA A 318 -11.71 0.11 9.07
C ALA A 318 -10.35 -0.42 9.57
N GLN A 319 -10.30 -1.68 10.05
CA GLN A 319 -9.05 -2.31 10.47
C GLN A 319 -8.08 -2.47 9.30
N THR A 320 -8.57 -2.85 8.11
CA THR A 320 -7.73 -2.95 6.90
C THR A 320 -7.16 -1.59 6.50
N ARG A 321 -7.96 -0.52 6.52
CA ARG A 321 -7.46 0.84 6.27
C ARG A 321 -6.41 1.25 7.31
N GLN A 322 -6.65 0.97 8.58
CA GLN A 322 -5.69 1.25 9.65
C GLN A 322 -4.39 0.45 9.48
N TRP A 323 -4.47 -0.81 9.07
CA TRP A 323 -3.30 -1.65 8.82
C TRP A 323 -2.41 -1.11 7.70
N LEU A 324 -2.99 -0.45 6.70
CA LEU A 324 -2.27 0.19 5.60
C LEU A 324 -1.67 1.57 5.97
N LYS A 325 -1.98 2.15 7.14
CA LYS A 325 -1.43 3.46 7.53
C LYS A 325 0.03 3.37 7.96
N PRO A 326 0.82 4.43 7.71
CA PRO A 326 2.19 4.51 8.21
C PRO A 326 2.20 4.56 9.75
N SER A 327 3.17 3.87 10.35
CA SER A 327 3.46 3.90 11.79
C SER A 327 4.63 4.83 12.11
N SER A 328 5.56 5.02 11.17
CA SER A 328 6.73 5.89 11.33
C SER A 328 7.23 6.41 9.99
N TYR A 329 7.86 7.57 10.03
CA TYR A 329 8.64 8.06 8.90
C TYR A 329 9.95 7.26 8.77
N ALA A 330 10.40 7.08 7.52
CA ALA A 330 11.76 6.63 7.22
C ALA A 330 12.69 7.85 7.01
N GLY A 331 13.95 7.62 6.71
CA GLY A 331 14.91 8.70 6.45
C GLY A 331 14.71 9.46 5.13
N SER A 332 13.72 9.08 4.33
CA SER A 332 13.35 9.72 3.06
C SER A 332 11.98 10.36 3.16
N MET A 333 11.79 11.52 2.51
CA MET A 333 10.49 12.21 2.44
C MET A 333 9.40 11.38 1.75
N SER A 334 9.76 10.50 0.83
CA SER A 334 8.84 9.66 0.07
C SER A 334 8.62 8.27 0.67
N SER A 335 9.24 7.96 1.81
CA SER A 335 9.20 6.62 2.40
C SER A 335 8.73 6.65 3.85
N SER A 336 7.87 5.70 4.19
CA SER A 336 7.38 5.46 5.55
C SER A 336 7.37 3.96 5.83
N VAL A 337 7.28 3.60 7.10
CA VAL A 337 7.17 2.21 7.55
C VAL A 337 5.81 2.03 8.23
N GLY A 338 5.12 0.97 7.85
CA GLY A 338 3.86 0.53 8.46
C GLY A 338 4.03 -0.80 9.19
N MET A 339 2.98 -1.57 9.30
CA MET A 339 2.91 -2.82 10.08
C MET A 339 2.73 -4.06 9.17
N PRO A 340 3.74 -4.61 8.52
CA PRO A 340 5.14 -4.17 8.37
C PRO A 340 5.42 -3.53 7.00
N TRP A 341 4.50 -2.72 6.51
CA TRP A 341 4.54 -2.18 5.16
C TRP A 341 5.76 -1.28 4.93
N GLU A 342 6.39 -1.45 3.77
CA GLU A 342 7.35 -0.53 3.18
C GLU A 342 6.56 0.41 2.27
N ILE A 343 6.20 1.58 2.78
CA ILE A 343 5.29 2.51 2.12
C ILE A 343 6.09 3.52 1.34
N ARG A 344 5.76 3.68 0.05
CA ARG A 344 6.37 4.69 -0.83
C ARG A 344 5.31 5.56 -1.47
N ARG A 345 5.60 6.85 -1.59
CA ARG A 345 4.79 7.83 -2.30
C ARG A 345 5.53 8.29 -3.55
N TYR A 346 5.03 7.93 -4.71
CA TYR A 346 5.62 8.24 -6.00
C TYR A 346 4.92 9.46 -6.61
N ALA A 347 5.65 10.55 -6.83
CA ALA A 347 5.08 11.78 -7.41
C ALA A 347 4.85 11.70 -8.93
N ASN A 348 5.56 10.80 -9.63
CA ASN A 348 5.59 10.75 -11.10
C ASN A 348 5.17 9.39 -11.65
N LEU A 349 4.37 8.63 -10.92
CA LEU A 349 3.93 7.31 -11.38
C LEU A 349 2.83 7.42 -12.46
N THR A 350 2.07 8.50 -12.43
CA THR A 350 1.02 8.84 -13.40
C THR A 350 1.43 10.11 -14.16
N VAL A 351 1.76 9.99 -15.44
CA VAL A 351 2.31 11.09 -16.25
C VAL A 351 1.22 12.10 -16.64
N ASP A 352 0.02 11.59 -16.95
CA ASP A 352 -1.10 12.41 -17.44
C ASP A 352 -1.88 13.08 -16.28
N ASN A 353 -1.60 12.69 -15.03
CA ASN A 353 -2.20 13.22 -13.81
C ASN A 353 -1.18 13.13 -12.66
N PRO A 354 -0.14 13.98 -12.66
CA PRO A 354 0.92 13.91 -11.65
C PRO A 354 0.40 14.23 -10.25
N HIS A 355 0.47 13.24 -9.38
CA HIS A 355 0.14 13.37 -7.96
C HIS A 355 0.86 12.28 -7.15
N PRO A 356 0.95 12.42 -5.82
CA PRO A 356 1.56 11.40 -4.99
C PRO A 356 0.69 10.13 -4.93
N VAL A 357 1.10 9.07 -5.61
CA VAL A 357 0.48 7.74 -5.52
C VAL A 357 1.15 6.93 -4.43
N THR A 358 0.37 6.46 -3.46
CA THR A 358 0.87 5.66 -2.34
C THR A 358 0.88 4.17 -2.71
N VAL A 359 2.04 3.53 -2.55
CA VAL A 359 2.24 2.10 -2.75
C VAL A 359 2.61 1.47 -1.43
N TYR A 360 1.77 0.55 -0.95
CA TYR A 360 2.02 -0.27 0.24
C TYR A 360 2.66 -1.56 -0.20
N SER A 361 3.90 -1.81 0.20
CA SER A 361 4.63 -2.96 -0.29
C SER A 361 5.34 -3.73 0.81
N LYS A 362 5.72 -4.96 0.51
CA LYS A 362 6.68 -5.74 1.28
C LYS A 362 7.59 -6.50 0.33
N GLY A 363 8.87 -6.15 0.39
CA GLY A 363 9.91 -6.89 -0.30
C GLY A 363 10.35 -8.13 0.49
N GLY A 364 10.78 -9.17 -0.21
CA GLY A 364 11.33 -10.39 0.37
C GLY A 364 12.61 -10.84 -0.29
N GLY A 365 13.47 -11.50 0.47
CA GLY A 365 14.72 -12.08 -0.03
C GLY A 365 15.13 -13.31 0.76
N ALA A 366 15.60 -14.31 0.03
CA ALA A 366 16.33 -15.46 0.51
C ALA A 366 17.47 -15.72 -0.48
N GLN A 367 18.35 -16.67 -0.22
CA GLN A 367 19.45 -16.95 -1.16
C GLN A 367 18.89 -17.34 -2.54
N GLN A 368 19.18 -16.54 -3.55
CA GLN A 368 18.69 -16.63 -4.94
C GLN A 368 17.17 -16.51 -5.13
N TYR A 369 16.41 -16.03 -4.13
CA TYR A 369 15.01 -15.67 -4.28
C TYR A 369 14.81 -14.21 -3.93
N ARG A 370 13.98 -13.52 -4.73
CA ARG A 370 13.46 -12.19 -4.45
C ARG A 370 11.98 -12.15 -4.72
N SER A 371 11.28 -11.38 -3.95
CA SER A 371 9.83 -11.24 -4.05
C SER A 371 9.39 -9.83 -3.74
N GLN A 372 8.30 -9.41 -4.36
CA GLN A 372 7.64 -8.14 -4.10
C GLN A 372 6.13 -8.37 -4.07
N PHE A 373 5.51 -7.92 -3.00
CA PHE A 373 4.05 -7.84 -2.83
C PHE A 373 3.69 -6.38 -2.64
N SER A 374 2.82 -5.84 -3.50
CA SER A 374 2.48 -4.41 -3.47
C SER A 374 0.99 -4.19 -3.69
N LEU A 375 0.45 -3.18 -3.01
CA LEU A 375 -0.92 -2.72 -3.13
C LEU A 375 -0.92 -1.24 -3.50
N VAL A 376 -1.61 -0.89 -4.58
CA VAL A 376 -1.88 0.48 -5.02
C VAL A 376 -3.37 0.73 -4.80
N ASP A 377 -3.73 1.04 -3.56
CA ASP A 377 -5.12 1.07 -3.09
C ASP A 377 -5.99 2.09 -3.84
N GLU A 378 -5.39 3.21 -4.25
CA GLU A 378 -6.06 4.23 -5.05
C GLU A 378 -6.69 3.67 -6.33
N TYR A 379 -5.99 2.74 -7.01
CA TYR A 379 -6.49 2.08 -8.21
C TYR A 379 -7.07 0.70 -7.95
N GLY A 380 -7.07 0.25 -6.69
CA GLY A 380 -7.49 -1.11 -6.35
C GLY A 380 -6.60 -2.18 -6.98
N LEU A 381 -5.32 -1.90 -7.23
CA LEU A 381 -4.37 -2.83 -7.86
C LEU A 381 -3.48 -3.52 -6.85
N GLY A 382 -3.36 -4.84 -6.96
CA GLY A 382 -2.34 -5.66 -6.32
C GLY A 382 -1.32 -6.14 -7.34
N ILE A 383 -0.03 -6.04 -7.01
CA ILE A 383 1.09 -6.46 -7.86
C ILE A 383 1.95 -7.43 -7.07
N VAL A 384 2.17 -8.63 -7.63
CA VAL A 384 3.04 -9.66 -7.06
C VAL A 384 4.11 -10.01 -8.07
N VAL A 385 5.38 -9.96 -7.67
CA VAL A 385 6.52 -10.41 -8.47
C VAL A 385 7.36 -11.37 -7.64
N LEU A 386 7.61 -12.56 -8.19
CA LEU A 386 8.44 -13.60 -7.59
C LEU A 386 9.56 -13.96 -8.56
N THR A 387 10.80 -13.95 -8.11
CA THR A 387 11.98 -14.32 -8.92
C THR A 387 12.82 -15.38 -8.23
N ALA A 388 13.44 -16.24 -9.05
CA ALA A 388 14.43 -17.23 -8.63
C ALA A 388 15.64 -17.17 -9.57
N GLY A 389 16.83 -16.90 -9.04
CA GLY A 389 18.08 -16.68 -9.77
C GLY A 389 18.76 -15.39 -9.36
N ASP A 390 19.24 -14.60 -10.32
CA ASP A 390 19.95 -13.34 -10.03
C ASP A 390 19.06 -12.36 -9.27
N MET A 391 19.63 -11.79 -8.21
CA MET A 391 18.88 -10.99 -7.25
C MET A 391 18.55 -9.57 -7.73
N HIS A 392 19.19 -9.07 -8.79
CA HIS A 392 18.95 -7.74 -9.36
C HIS A 392 17.70 -7.70 -10.22
N ALA A 393 17.29 -8.83 -10.81
CA ALA A 393 16.19 -8.90 -11.77
C ALA A 393 14.85 -8.38 -11.21
N LEU A 394 14.56 -8.68 -9.93
CA LEU A 394 13.29 -8.28 -9.32
C LEU A 394 12.99 -6.79 -9.46
N THR A 395 13.95 -5.93 -9.14
CA THR A 395 13.75 -4.48 -9.11
C THR A 395 13.32 -3.96 -10.49
N TYR A 396 14.02 -4.37 -11.54
CA TYR A 396 13.72 -3.91 -12.90
C TYR A 396 12.40 -4.47 -13.44
N ILE A 397 12.11 -5.75 -13.15
CA ILE A 397 10.82 -6.38 -13.52
C ILE A 397 9.67 -5.66 -12.81
N TYR A 398 9.82 -5.42 -11.51
CA TYR A 398 8.81 -4.73 -10.71
C TYR A 398 8.58 -3.28 -11.16
N ASP A 399 9.64 -2.52 -11.42
CA ASP A 399 9.55 -1.14 -11.89
C ASP A 399 8.83 -1.06 -13.24
N ALA A 400 9.10 -2.00 -14.15
CA ALA A 400 8.41 -2.08 -15.43
C ALA A 400 6.90 -2.34 -15.24
N VAL A 401 6.55 -3.30 -14.38
CA VAL A 401 5.14 -3.63 -14.09
C VAL A 401 4.43 -2.43 -13.45
N LEU A 402 5.02 -1.87 -12.40
CA LEU A 402 4.45 -0.75 -11.65
C LEU A 402 4.20 0.46 -12.55
N SER A 403 5.22 0.89 -13.30
CA SER A 403 5.13 2.09 -14.14
C SER A 403 4.13 1.94 -15.29
N VAL A 404 4.13 0.79 -15.96
CA VAL A 404 3.26 0.55 -17.12
C VAL A 404 1.80 0.36 -16.70
N LEU A 405 1.54 -0.51 -15.71
CA LEU A 405 0.17 -0.91 -15.40
C LEU A 405 -0.55 0.06 -14.47
N VAL A 406 0.15 0.77 -13.58
CA VAL A 406 -0.48 1.85 -12.80
C VAL A 406 -0.83 3.04 -13.71
N SER A 407 0.06 3.44 -14.63
CA SER A 407 -0.25 4.46 -15.62
C SER A 407 -1.44 4.07 -16.52
N ALA A 408 -1.54 2.79 -16.91
CA ALA A 408 -2.68 2.30 -17.67
C ALA A 408 -3.99 2.32 -16.87
N ALA A 409 -3.94 1.98 -15.58
CA ALA A 409 -5.09 2.04 -14.68
C ALA A 409 -5.56 3.49 -14.48
N ASP A 410 -4.64 4.45 -14.31
CA ASP A 410 -4.96 5.88 -14.22
C ASP A 410 -5.74 6.36 -15.46
N LYS A 411 -5.30 6.00 -16.68
CA LYS A 411 -6.01 6.31 -17.92
C LYS A 411 -7.44 5.76 -17.96
N VAL A 412 -7.64 4.54 -17.45
CA VAL A 412 -8.98 3.92 -17.35
C VAL A 412 -9.82 4.68 -16.32
N THR A 413 -9.26 4.98 -15.17
CA THR A 413 -9.90 5.78 -14.11
C THR A 413 -10.37 7.13 -14.63
N ARG A 414 -9.50 7.88 -15.32
CA ARG A 414 -9.84 9.19 -15.90
C ARG A 414 -10.94 9.08 -16.95
N LYS A 415 -10.87 8.08 -17.83
CA LYS A 415 -11.92 7.84 -18.82
C LYS A 415 -13.27 7.53 -18.17
N HIS A 416 -13.26 6.70 -17.10
CA HIS A 416 -14.46 6.37 -16.34
C HIS A 416 -15.03 7.61 -15.62
N ALA A 417 -14.17 8.37 -14.92
CA ALA A 417 -14.57 9.61 -14.25
C ALA A 417 -15.20 10.60 -15.24
N LYS A 418 -14.59 10.79 -16.39
CA LYS A 418 -15.12 11.66 -17.47
C LYS A 418 -16.48 11.20 -17.97
N ALA A 419 -16.68 9.91 -18.15
CA ALA A 419 -17.92 9.36 -18.70
C ALA A 419 -19.07 9.36 -17.70
N GLU A 420 -18.80 9.11 -16.41
CA GLU A 420 -19.84 8.85 -15.42
C GLU A 420 -20.07 9.99 -14.44
N TYR A 421 -19.04 10.76 -14.07
CA TYR A 421 -19.11 11.79 -13.05
C TYR A 421 -19.01 13.21 -13.62
N ALA A 422 -18.25 13.44 -14.70
CA ALA A 422 -18.14 14.75 -15.35
C ALA A 422 -19.38 15.03 -16.21
N ARG A 423 -20.52 15.25 -15.56
CA ARG A 423 -21.85 15.41 -16.16
C ARG A 423 -22.64 16.51 -15.47
N GLN A 424 -23.73 16.89 -16.12
CA GLN A 424 -24.74 17.76 -15.55
C GLN A 424 -25.88 16.93 -14.92
N PHE A 425 -26.27 17.29 -13.70
CA PHE A 425 -27.36 16.69 -12.94
C PHE A 425 -28.42 17.74 -12.64
N SER A 426 -29.70 17.39 -12.75
CA SER A 426 -30.77 18.28 -12.39
C SER A 426 -32.01 17.56 -11.86
N ASN A 427 -32.80 18.24 -11.02
CA ASN A 427 -34.11 17.80 -10.59
C ASN A 427 -35.23 18.44 -11.41
N ARG A 428 -35.01 18.66 -12.71
CA ARG A 428 -36.04 19.18 -13.63
C ARG A 428 -37.27 18.28 -13.59
N GLY A 429 -38.42 18.89 -13.26
CA GLY A 429 -39.71 18.19 -13.03
C GLY A 429 -40.33 18.47 -11.65
N SER A 430 -39.62 19.15 -10.75
CA SER A 430 -40.20 19.68 -9.52
C SER A 430 -41.24 20.76 -9.86
N GLN A 431 -42.44 20.64 -9.26
CA GLN A 431 -43.59 21.49 -9.59
C GLN A 431 -43.48 22.95 -9.13
N THR A 432 -42.35 23.35 -8.51
CA THR A 432 -42.11 24.72 -8.04
C THR A 432 -40.98 25.38 -8.85
N PRO A 433 -41.24 26.51 -9.56
CA PRO A 433 -40.28 27.12 -10.49
C PRO A 433 -38.94 27.54 -9.88
N ASN A 434 -38.88 27.86 -8.59
CA ASN A 434 -37.65 28.30 -7.91
C ASN A 434 -36.91 27.15 -7.16
N SER A 435 -37.32 25.90 -7.34
CA SER A 435 -36.71 24.74 -6.66
C SER A 435 -35.83 23.88 -7.56
N THR A 436 -35.74 24.23 -8.85
CA THR A 436 -34.84 23.48 -9.77
C THR A 436 -33.41 23.71 -9.37
N VAL A 437 -32.73 22.62 -9.03
CA VAL A 437 -31.28 22.56 -8.76
C VAL A 437 -30.61 21.98 -9.98
N MET A 438 -29.48 22.59 -10.38
CA MET A 438 -28.61 22.09 -11.42
C MET A 438 -27.17 22.10 -10.90
N VAL A 439 -26.43 21.00 -11.12
CA VAL A 439 -25.04 20.86 -10.76
C VAL A 439 -24.30 20.25 -11.94
N GLU A 440 -23.13 20.79 -12.26
CA GLU A 440 -22.31 20.32 -13.34
C GLU A 440 -20.87 20.07 -12.86
N PHE A 441 -20.32 18.91 -13.22
CA PHE A 441 -18.93 18.58 -13.01
C PHE A 441 -18.20 18.44 -14.33
N THR A 442 -16.97 18.90 -14.36
CA THR A 442 -16.00 18.70 -15.44
C THR A 442 -14.74 18.00 -14.92
N LEU A 443 -13.90 17.52 -15.79
CA LEU A 443 -12.62 16.89 -15.45
C LEU A 443 -11.48 17.71 -16.06
N ASP A 444 -10.56 18.17 -15.23
CA ASP A 444 -9.28 18.76 -15.68
C ASP A 444 -8.12 17.75 -15.60
N ASP A 445 -6.89 18.23 -15.63
CA ASP A 445 -5.71 17.38 -15.54
C ASP A 445 -5.50 16.82 -14.12
N ASP A 446 -6.06 17.46 -13.09
CA ASP A 446 -5.88 17.05 -11.70
C ASP A 446 -7.02 16.17 -11.17
N SER A 447 -8.29 16.61 -11.30
CA SER A 447 -9.44 15.93 -10.71
C SER A 447 -10.77 16.38 -11.31
N LEU A 448 -11.88 15.89 -10.73
CA LEU A 448 -13.22 16.45 -11.02
C LEU A 448 -13.35 17.84 -10.40
N ILE A 449 -13.96 18.76 -11.15
CA ILE A 449 -14.23 20.14 -10.77
C ILE A 449 -15.74 20.39 -10.79
N LEU A 450 -16.25 21.07 -9.75
CA LEU A 450 -17.58 21.65 -9.75
C LEU A 450 -17.58 22.89 -10.65
N SER A 451 -18.07 22.76 -11.89
CA SER A 451 -18.07 23.83 -12.90
C SER A 451 -19.30 24.73 -12.82
N ALA A 452 -20.43 24.21 -12.31
CA ALA A 452 -21.63 25.00 -12.07
C ALA A 452 -22.49 24.40 -10.96
N MET A 453 -23.13 25.26 -10.17
CA MET A 453 -24.16 24.89 -9.21
C MET A 453 -25.16 26.03 -9.09
N SER A 454 -26.43 25.77 -9.38
CA SER A 454 -27.48 26.79 -9.34
C SER A 454 -28.76 26.27 -8.71
N ARG A 455 -29.57 27.20 -8.18
CA ARG A 455 -30.94 26.94 -7.71
C ARG A 455 -31.87 28.02 -8.22
N GLY A 456 -32.78 27.66 -9.12
CA GLY A 456 -33.59 28.63 -9.87
C GLY A 456 -32.65 29.54 -10.68
N SER A 457 -32.75 30.86 -10.43
CA SER A 457 -31.88 31.87 -11.05
C SER A 457 -30.63 32.22 -10.23
N SER A 458 -30.45 31.62 -9.05
CA SER A 458 -29.32 31.95 -8.16
C SER A 458 -28.09 31.10 -8.50
N ASP A 459 -26.92 31.74 -8.61
CA ASP A 459 -25.62 31.06 -8.67
C ASP A 459 -25.23 30.65 -7.25
N ILE A 460 -25.32 29.35 -7.01
CA ILE A 460 -24.96 28.76 -5.72
C ILE A 460 -23.44 28.52 -5.61
N LEU A 461 -22.75 28.29 -6.72
CA LEU A 461 -21.30 28.10 -6.70
C LEU A 461 -20.58 29.38 -6.26
N GLU A 462 -20.97 30.53 -6.81
CA GLU A 462 -20.46 31.83 -6.35
C GLU A 462 -20.74 32.06 -4.85
N GLY A 463 -21.96 31.77 -4.41
CA GLY A 463 -22.34 31.85 -3.00
C GLY A 463 -21.54 30.93 -2.10
N TRP A 464 -21.30 29.69 -2.53
CA TRP A 464 -20.51 28.71 -1.82
C TRP A 464 -19.04 29.18 -1.65
N ILE A 465 -18.42 29.65 -2.75
CA ILE A 465 -17.06 30.20 -2.74
C ILE A 465 -16.97 31.38 -1.78
N LYS A 466 -17.96 32.29 -1.80
CA LYS A 466 -17.99 33.45 -0.91
C LYS A 466 -18.06 33.06 0.56
N VAL A 467 -18.97 32.13 0.92
CA VAL A 467 -19.12 31.65 2.31
C VAL A 467 -17.84 30.98 2.81
N PHE A 468 -17.20 30.12 1.99
CA PHE A 468 -15.93 29.50 2.34
C PHE A 468 -14.81 30.54 2.46
N SER A 469 -14.71 31.50 1.53
CA SER A 469 -13.72 32.59 1.58
C SER A 469 -13.84 33.44 2.84
N GLU A 470 -15.04 33.81 3.22
CA GLU A 470 -15.30 34.60 4.44
C GLU A 470 -14.96 33.80 5.70
N SER A 471 -15.37 32.52 5.75
CA SER A 471 -15.07 31.64 6.89
C SER A 471 -13.58 31.35 7.06
N LEU A 472 -12.88 30.97 5.99
CA LEU A 472 -11.44 30.68 6.04
C LEU A 472 -10.60 31.94 6.19
N GLY A 473 -11.04 33.07 5.65
CA GLY A 473 -10.36 34.36 5.77
C GLY A 473 -10.13 34.81 7.21
N MET A 474 -10.96 34.38 8.16
CA MET A 474 -10.76 34.60 9.60
C MET A 474 -9.50 33.87 10.15
N PHE A 475 -9.04 32.83 9.45
CA PHE A 475 -7.89 31.99 9.84
C PHE A 475 -6.68 32.14 8.91
N GLY A 476 -6.77 33.01 7.89
CA GLY A 476 -5.70 33.35 6.97
C GLY A 476 -5.70 32.69 5.60
N PRO A 477 -6.10 31.42 5.41
CA PRO A 477 -6.11 30.79 4.08
C PRO A 477 -7.06 31.50 3.10
N LYS A 478 -6.64 31.56 1.83
CA LYS A 478 -7.46 32.05 0.71
C LYS A 478 -7.73 30.90 -0.24
N ILE A 479 -8.93 30.90 -0.85
CA ILE A 479 -9.31 29.94 -1.88
C ILE A 479 -9.22 30.57 -3.27
N SER A 480 -8.89 29.74 -4.29
CA SER A 480 -8.68 30.21 -5.66
C SER A 480 -9.98 30.47 -6.44
N GLY A 481 -11.09 29.99 -5.97
CA GLY A 481 -12.34 29.94 -6.74
C GLY A 481 -12.57 28.64 -7.49
N THR A 482 -11.60 27.74 -7.55
CA THR A 482 -11.76 26.38 -8.05
C THR A 482 -12.23 25.47 -6.90
N VAL A 483 -13.27 24.68 -7.16
CA VAL A 483 -13.82 23.71 -6.22
C VAL A 483 -13.72 22.33 -6.83
N ARG A 484 -12.92 21.46 -6.21
CA ARG A 484 -12.67 20.09 -6.65
C ARG A 484 -13.61 19.11 -5.96
N LEU A 485 -13.64 17.88 -6.45
CA LEU A 485 -14.48 16.82 -5.93
C LEU A 485 -13.64 15.57 -5.72
N PHE A 486 -13.63 15.02 -4.49
CA PHE A 486 -12.88 13.84 -4.11
C PHE A 486 -13.75 12.77 -3.46
N PRO A 487 -13.52 11.47 -3.76
CA PRO A 487 -14.21 10.36 -3.12
C PRO A 487 -13.76 10.20 -1.67
N THR A 488 -14.67 9.76 -0.79
CA THR A 488 -14.39 9.53 0.63
C THR A 488 -14.25 8.05 0.99
N GLU A 489 -14.47 7.12 0.06
CA GLU A 489 -14.61 5.68 0.29
C GLU A 489 -15.79 5.29 1.24
N LEU A 490 -16.67 6.23 1.56
CA LEU A 490 -17.92 5.95 2.28
C LEU A 490 -18.97 5.44 1.28
N ASN A 491 -19.00 4.12 1.13
CA ASN A 491 -19.88 3.43 0.19
C ASN A 491 -20.87 2.53 0.96
N GLU A 492 -22.13 2.61 0.60
CA GLU A 492 -23.21 1.85 1.21
C GLU A 492 -24.13 1.25 0.14
N LYS A 493 -24.53 -0.01 0.29
CA LYS A 493 -25.58 -0.60 -0.55
C LYS A 493 -26.94 -0.18 0.00
N VAL A 494 -27.73 0.50 -0.82
CA VAL A 494 -29.08 0.94 -0.47
C VAL A 494 -30.07 0.48 -1.53
N THR A 495 -31.34 0.35 -1.15
CA THR A 495 -32.42 0.02 -2.09
C THR A 495 -33.16 1.30 -2.46
N LEU A 496 -33.18 1.66 -3.74
CA LEU A 496 -33.94 2.77 -4.30
C LEU A 496 -34.87 2.26 -5.39
N ASP A 497 -36.15 2.58 -5.28
CA ASP A 497 -37.19 2.17 -6.24
C ASP A 497 -37.20 0.65 -6.51
N GLY A 498 -36.84 -0.16 -5.49
CA GLY A 498 -36.74 -1.62 -5.59
C GLY A 498 -35.45 -2.15 -6.18
N GLU A 499 -34.50 -1.30 -6.56
CA GLU A 499 -33.18 -1.67 -7.09
C GLU A 499 -32.07 -1.42 -6.07
N VAL A 500 -31.09 -2.32 -6.03
CA VAL A 500 -29.88 -2.17 -5.19
C VAL A 500 -28.89 -1.26 -5.92
N VAL A 501 -28.56 -0.14 -5.31
CA VAL A 501 -27.55 0.81 -5.80
C VAL A 501 -26.48 1.04 -4.74
N THR A 502 -25.32 1.51 -5.17
CA THR A 502 -24.25 1.96 -4.26
C THR A 502 -24.37 3.44 -4.05
N LYS A 503 -24.62 3.85 -2.81
CA LYS A 503 -24.54 5.24 -2.36
C LYS A 503 -23.10 5.57 -2.05
N GLU A 504 -22.55 6.57 -2.71
CA GLU A 504 -21.16 7.02 -2.57
C GLU A 504 -21.15 8.44 -2.03
N VAL A 505 -20.51 8.67 -0.90
CA VAL A 505 -20.35 10.01 -0.34
C VAL A 505 -19.05 10.62 -0.86
N TRP A 506 -19.13 11.85 -1.35
CA TRP A 506 -18.01 12.62 -1.86
C TRP A 506 -17.94 13.97 -1.18
N ARG A 507 -16.76 14.64 -1.26
CA ARG A 507 -16.55 15.96 -0.68
C ARG A 507 -16.09 16.97 -1.73
N LEU A 508 -16.71 18.16 -1.68
CA LEU A 508 -16.26 19.34 -2.39
C LEU A 508 -15.05 19.93 -1.65
N TRP A 509 -14.03 20.32 -2.40
CA TRP A 509 -12.76 20.74 -1.85
C TRP A 509 -12.25 22.00 -2.54
N PRO A 510 -12.16 23.15 -1.84
CA PRO A 510 -11.65 24.37 -2.47
C PRO A 510 -10.13 24.29 -2.65
N ASP A 511 -9.63 24.71 -3.80
CA ASP A 511 -8.21 24.91 -4.00
C ASP A 511 -7.72 26.11 -3.17
N LEU A 512 -6.64 25.92 -2.42
CA LEU A 512 -6.03 26.97 -1.63
C LEU A 512 -5.02 27.78 -2.46
N VAL A 513 -4.98 29.08 -2.25
CA VAL A 513 -3.99 29.97 -2.85
C VAL A 513 -2.73 30.01 -1.97
N ALA A 514 -1.56 29.79 -2.57
CA ALA A 514 -0.32 29.97 -1.86
C ALA A 514 -0.19 31.41 -1.32
N PRO A 515 0.22 31.60 -0.07
CA PRO A 515 0.49 32.93 0.46
C PRO A 515 1.57 33.64 -0.36
N THR A 516 1.45 34.96 -0.50
CA THR A 516 2.44 35.78 -1.19
C THR A 516 3.78 35.69 -0.46
N ALA A 517 4.84 35.31 -1.17
CA ALA A 517 6.18 35.35 -0.62
C ALA A 517 6.55 36.79 -0.21
N VAL A 518 7.20 36.95 0.93
CA VAL A 518 7.74 38.20 1.45
C VAL A 518 9.27 38.12 1.55
N ASP A 519 9.94 39.27 1.53
CA ASP A 519 11.41 39.33 1.60
C ASP A 519 11.90 39.16 3.06
N LEU A 520 11.57 38.00 3.65
CA LEU A 520 12.07 37.59 4.96
C LEU A 520 12.77 36.23 4.84
N PRO A 521 13.86 35.99 5.60
CA PRO A 521 14.48 34.66 5.65
C PRO A 521 13.46 33.57 5.99
N GLY A 522 13.43 32.48 5.20
CA GLY A 522 12.51 31.39 5.41
C GLY A 522 11.06 31.66 4.99
N SER A 523 10.79 32.76 4.26
CA SER A 523 9.47 33.04 3.68
C SER A 523 8.99 31.85 2.84
N GLY A 524 7.78 31.38 3.13
CA GLY A 524 7.17 30.22 2.48
C GLY A 524 7.40 28.87 3.18
N LEU A 525 8.25 28.76 4.18
CA LEU A 525 8.46 27.50 4.91
C LEU A 525 7.18 27.03 5.63
N ALA A 526 6.58 27.88 6.45
CA ALA A 526 5.33 27.56 7.15
C ALA A 526 4.09 27.77 6.25
N ASN A 527 4.17 28.69 5.29
CA ASN A 527 3.07 29.00 4.39
C ASN A 527 2.89 27.97 3.26
N GLY A 528 3.83 27.04 3.09
CA GLY A 528 3.72 25.89 2.17
C GLY A 528 2.99 24.69 2.78
N ASP A 529 2.61 24.76 4.06
CA ASP A 529 1.93 23.66 4.72
C ASP A 529 0.51 23.48 4.18
N CYS A 530 0.19 22.25 3.79
CA CYS A 530 -1.15 21.89 3.36
C CYS A 530 -2.04 21.61 4.56
N LEU A 531 -2.92 22.55 4.88
CA LEU A 531 -3.96 22.41 5.90
C LEU A 531 -5.29 21.88 5.35
N GLY A 532 -5.35 21.49 4.08
CA GLY A 532 -6.56 21.02 3.42
C GLY A 532 -7.30 19.93 4.21
N TRP A 533 -6.57 19.00 4.85
CA TRP A 533 -7.17 17.93 5.66
C TRP A 533 -8.07 18.44 6.82
N THR A 534 -7.98 19.73 7.18
CA THR A 534 -8.82 20.36 8.21
C THR A 534 -10.15 20.89 7.66
N LEU A 535 -10.32 20.95 6.32
CA LEU A 535 -11.45 21.62 5.68
C LEU A 535 -12.68 20.73 5.50
N GLY A 536 -12.53 19.43 5.62
CA GLY A 536 -13.67 18.51 5.53
C GLY A 536 -14.66 18.77 6.66
N ASP A 537 -15.97 18.91 6.30
CA ASP A 537 -17.04 19.15 7.25
C ASP A 537 -16.97 20.51 7.98
N TRP A 538 -16.28 21.49 7.38
CA TRP A 538 -15.96 22.76 8.02
C TRP A 538 -17.17 23.69 8.21
N ILE A 539 -18.08 23.76 7.24
CA ILE A 539 -19.23 24.68 7.24
C ILE A 539 -20.51 23.92 7.03
N HIS A 540 -21.55 24.30 7.82
CA HIS A 540 -22.88 23.70 7.75
C HIS A 540 -23.97 24.73 7.43
N TYR A 541 -25.02 24.27 6.76
CA TYR A 541 -26.24 25.01 6.56
C TYR A 541 -27.45 24.16 6.98
N GLY A 542 -28.07 24.53 8.10
CA GLY A 542 -29.20 23.80 8.64
C GLY A 542 -28.88 22.33 8.97
N GLY A 543 -27.70 22.08 9.55
CA GLY A 543 -27.22 20.75 9.95
C GLY A 543 -26.59 19.92 8.83
N GLU A 544 -26.62 20.40 7.57
CA GLU A 544 -25.98 19.72 6.44
C GLU A 544 -24.64 20.37 6.09
N PRO A 545 -23.53 19.59 5.95
CA PRO A 545 -22.27 20.14 5.51
C PRO A 545 -22.35 20.67 4.08
N LEU A 546 -21.72 21.81 3.82
CA LEU A 546 -21.74 22.44 2.48
C LEU A 546 -20.85 21.69 1.47
N ASP A 547 -19.97 20.84 1.93
CA ASP A 547 -19.01 20.10 1.11
C ASP A 547 -19.46 18.66 0.80
N ARG A 548 -20.57 18.17 1.39
CA ARG A 548 -21.05 16.80 1.19
C ARG A 548 -21.96 16.70 -0.03
N VAL A 549 -21.62 15.79 -0.95
CA VAL A 549 -22.43 15.40 -2.10
C VAL A 549 -22.53 13.88 -2.20
N ILE A 550 -23.55 13.35 -2.84
CA ILE A 550 -23.85 11.92 -2.87
C ILE A 550 -24.13 11.49 -4.30
N PHE A 551 -23.40 10.48 -4.77
CA PHE A 551 -23.72 9.77 -6.00
C PHE A 551 -24.39 8.43 -5.68
N TYR A 552 -25.35 8.04 -6.53
CA TYR A 552 -25.99 6.72 -6.49
C TYR A 552 -25.63 5.98 -7.77
N ARG A 553 -24.91 4.88 -7.62
CA ARG A 553 -24.35 4.13 -8.74
C ARG A 553 -25.01 2.76 -8.87
N LYS A 554 -25.42 2.40 -10.11
CA LYS A 554 -25.90 1.08 -10.47
C LYS A 554 -24.82 0.39 -11.32
N GLY A 555 -24.18 -0.64 -10.78
CA GLY A 555 -22.99 -1.22 -11.42
C GLY A 555 -21.87 -0.17 -11.56
N SER A 556 -21.39 0.08 -12.77
CA SER A 556 -20.39 1.11 -13.10
C SER A 556 -20.99 2.48 -13.45
N HIS A 557 -22.32 2.63 -13.55
CA HIS A 557 -22.99 3.84 -14.02
C HIS A 557 -23.55 4.69 -12.89
N VAL A 558 -23.31 6.00 -12.93
CA VAL A 558 -23.97 6.96 -12.04
C VAL A 558 -25.41 7.16 -12.49
N ALA A 559 -26.34 6.71 -11.67
CA ALA A 559 -27.79 6.77 -11.95
C ALA A 559 -28.43 8.08 -11.47
N SER A 560 -28.01 8.59 -10.31
CA SER A 560 -28.52 9.83 -9.73
C SER A 560 -27.49 10.47 -8.78
N PHE A 561 -27.77 11.73 -8.43
CA PHE A 561 -26.91 12.58 -7.62
C PHE A 561 -27.73 13.41 -6.62
N GLU A 562 -27.18 13.78 -5.49
CA GLU A 562 -27.84 14.59 -4.47
C GLU A 562 -26.88 15.59 -3.82
N VAL A 563 -27.37 16.79 -3.56
CA VAL A 563 -26.72 17.84 -2.75
C VAL A 563 -27.56 18.12 -1.51
N PRO A 564 -27.25 17.48 -0.37
CA PRO A 564 -28.09 17.53 0.82
C PRO A 564 -28.34 18.94 1.36
N PHE A 565 -27.35 19.82 1.41
CA PHE A 565 -27.51 21.18 1.92
C PHE A 565 -28.46 22.05 1.07
N LEU A 566 -28.60 21.72 -0.23
CA LEU A 566 -29.59 22.39 -1.11
C LEU A 566 -30.99 21.82 -1.01
N ARG A 567 -31.19 20.73 -0.29
CA ARG A 567 -32.46 19.98 -0.24
C ARG A 567 -32.94 19.65 -1.66
N SER A 568 -31.99 19.27 -2.50
CA SER A 568 -32.22 19.04 -3.93
C SER A 568 -33.12 17.84 -4.20
N GLY A 569 -33.17 16.89 -3.25
CA GLY A 569 -33.63 15.54 -3.53
C GLY A 569 -32.72 14.88 -4.58
N MET A 570 -33.13 13.71 -5.11
CA MET A 570 -32.37 13.03 -6.14
C MET A 570 -32.50 13.74 -7.48
N MET A 571 -31.35 14.05 -8.06
CA MET A 571 -31.21 14.62 -9.40
C MET A 571 -30.77 13.52 -10.39
N LYS A 572 -31.26 13.61 -11.62
CA LYS A 572 -30.88 12.71 -12.71
C LYS A 572 -29.88 13.40 -13.65
N VAL A 573 -29.16 12.61 -14.40
CA VAL A 573 -28.31 13.13 -15.48
C VAL A 573 -29.19 13.91 -16.45
N SER A 574 -28.83 15.15 -16.74
CA SER A 574 -29.52 15.98 -17.74
C SER A 574 -29.22 15.41 -19.13
N SER A 575 -30.28 15.20 -19.93
CA SER A 575 -30.17 14.74 -21.31
C SER A 575 -29.59 15.82 -22.22
#